data_7bcb73bae943f25d008cb8741b4058f5
#
_entry.id   7bcb73bae943f25d008cb8741b4058f5
#
_cell.length_a   1.000
_cell.length_b   1.000
_cell.length_c   1.000
_cell.angle_alpha   90.00
_cell.angle_beta   90.00
_cell.angle_gamma   90.00
#
_symmetry.space_group_name_H-M   'P 1'
#
loop_
_entity.id
_entity.type
_entity.pdbx_description
1 polymer ?
#
loop_
_entity_poly.entity_id
_entity_poly.type
_entity_poly.pdbx_seq_one_letter_code
_entity_poly.pdbx_strand_id
1 'polypeptide(L)'
;EWYTEQCAKMGLDFINNQVDIGVRVEVPAEVFKHITDEVYEAKILYRTSLYNDVVRTFCMNPYGYVVAENTDGIITVNGHSYRDPKMHSKNTNFALLVSSKFTEPFHEPLQYGKRIASFSNMLGGGVLVQRFGDLVKGRRTNEKRMLKSFTKPTLSATPGDLSLVLPKRHLDDIIEMIYALDKIAPGMANADTLLYGVEV
;
A
#
# COMPACT_ATOMS: atom_id res chain seq x y z
N GLU A 1 17.90 8.27 11.64
CA GLU A 1 18.86 7.56 12.54
C GLU A 1 19.80 8.55 13.23
N TRP A 2 20.63 9.33 12.52
CA TRP A 2 21.55 10.29 13.10
C TRP A 2 20.89 11.26 14.12
N TYR A 3 19.74 11.85 13.78
CA TYR A 3 19.02 12.77 14.66
C TYR A 3 18.57 12.07 15.96
N THR A 4 18.03 10.87 15.86
CA THR A 4 17.63 10.05 17.01
C THR A 4 18.83 9.75 17.92
N GLU A 5 19.98 9.40 17.33
CA GLU A 5 21.22 9.18 18.10
C GLU A 5 21.67 10.44 18.84
N GLN A 6 21.59 11.61 18.18
CA GLN A 6 21.97 12.87 18.85
C GLN A 6 21.02 13.19 20.01
N CYS A 7 19.71 13.01 19.82
CA CYS A 7 18.74 13.22 20.89
C CYS A 7 18.99 12.26 22.08
N ALA A 8 19.25 10.97 21.80
CA ALA A 8 19.61 10.01 22.85
C ALA A 8 20.86 10.39 23.62
N LYS A 9 21.93 10.88 22.92
CA LYS A 9 23.14 11.38 23.58
C LYS A 9 22.88 12.61 24.44
N MET A 10 21.88 13.39 24.12
CA MET A 10 21.43 14.55 24.91
C MET A 10 20.50 14.19 26.06
N GLY A 11 20.20 12.90 26.27
CA GLY A 11 19.31 12.44 27.34
C GLY A 11 17.84 12.78 27.11
N LEU A 12 17.42 12.99 25.84
CA LEU A 12 16.02 13.25 25.50
C LEU A 12 15.26 11.93 25.42
N ASP A 13 14.08 11.89 26.05
CA ASP A 13 13.18 10.75 25.99
C ASP A 13 12.45 10.71 24.64
N PHE A 14 12.19 9.49 24.16
CA PHE A 14 11.41 9.24 22.95
C PHE A 14 10.06 8.62 23.30
N ILE A 15 9.02 9.12 22.67
CA ILE A 15 7.70 8.49 22.68
C ILE A 15 7.54 7.71 21.39
N ASN A 16 7.24 6.40 21.50
CA ASN A 16 6.92 5.60 20.35
C ASN A 16 5.63 6.10 19.69
N ASN A 17 5.74 6.39 18.39
CA ASN A 17 4.61 6.80 17.59
C ASN A 17 3.98 5.59 16.88
N GLN A 18 2.84 5.82 16.23
CA GLN A 18 2.27 4.82 15.33
C GLN A 18 3.15 4.65 14.09
N VAL A 19 3.06 3.48 13.47
CA VAL A 19 3.55 3.20 12.13
C VAL A 19 2.38 2.82 11.24
N ASP A 20 2.38 3.34 10.03
CA ASP A 20 1.39 3.02 9.02
C ASP A 20 2.03 2.05 8.02
N ILE A 21 1.40 0.88 7.85
CA ILE A 21 1.90 -0.17 6.97
C ILE A 21 0.76 -0.63 6.06
N GLY A 22 1.08 -0.82 4.79
CA GLY A 22 0.05 -1.27 3.87
C GLY A 22 0.54 -1.60 2.47
N VAL A 23 -0.32 -1.32 1.53
CA VAL A 23 -0.11 -1.59 0.11
C VAL A 23 -0.43 -0.37 -0.73
N ARG A 24 0.22 -0.25 -1.88
CA ARG A 24 -0.22 0.63 -2.94
C ARG A 24 -1.23 -0.11 -3.79
N VAL A 25 -2.38 0.51 -4.00
CA VAL A 25 -3.44 -0.02 -4.87
C VAL A 25 -3.36 0.65 -6.22
N GLU A 26 -3.59 -0.11 -7.28
CA GLU A 26 -3.73 0.42 -8.64
C GLU A 26 -4.98 -0.16 -9.29
N VAL A 27 -5.84 0.73 -9.80
CA VAL A 27 -7.10 0.42 -10.47
C VAL A 27 -7.24 1.25 -11.75
N PRO A 28 -8.09 0.84 -12.71
CA PRO A 28 -8.42 1.72 -13.83
C PRO A 28 -8.96 3.07 -13.33
N ALA A 29 -8.54 4.17 -13.94
CA ALA A 29 -8.89 5.53 -13.51
C ALA A 29 -10.41 5.74 -13.43
N GLU A 30 -11.18 5.08 -14.29
CA GLU A 30 -12.65 5.15 -14.33
C GLU A 30 -13.31 4.74 -13.00
N VAL A 31 -12.68 3.86 -12.22
CA VAL A 31 -13.21 3.39 -10.92
C VAL A 31 -13.37 4.54 -9.93
N PHE A 32 -12.40 5.46 -9.89
CA PHE A 32 -12.41 6.62 -8.97
C PHE A 32 -12.72 7.94 -9.65
N LYS A 33 -12.97 7.96 -10.97
CA LYS A 33 -13.14 9.18 -11.75
C LYS A 33 -14.19 10.14 -11.17
N HIS A 34 -15.35 9.63 -10.75
CA HIS A 34 -16.43 10.43 -10.18
C HIS A 34 -16.06 11.09 -8.84
N ILE A 35 -15.03 10.59 -8.16
CA ILE A 35 -14.47 11.20 -6.93
C ILE A 35 -13.33 12.15 -7.30
N THR A 36 -12.41 11.70 -8.17
CA THR A 36 -11.19 12.44 -8.48
C THR A 36 -11.41 13.63 -9.41
N ASP A 37 -12.54 13.69 -10.12
CA ASP A 37 -12.96 14.88 -10.87
C ASP A 37 -13.43 16.01 -9.93
N GLU A 38 -13.94 15.68 -8.73
CA GLU A 38 -14.40 16.66 -7.74
C GLU A 38 -13.30 17.04 -6.74
N VAL A 39 -12.54 16.02 -6.27
CA VAL A 39 -11.43 16.20 -5.33
C VAL A 39 -10.20 15.42 -5.81
N TYR A 40 -9.10 16.13 -5.99
CA TYR A 40 -7.88 15.51 -6.52
C TYR A 40 -7.39 14.34 -5.65
N GLU A 41 -7.40 14.50 -4.34
CA GLU A 41 -7.00 13.48 -3.35
C GLU A 41 -8.11 13.25 -2.33
N ALA A 42 -8.80 12.13 -2.43
CA ALA A 42 -9.80 11.72 -1.45
C ALA A 42 -9.13 11.03 -0.26
N LYS A 43 -9.32 11.58 0.94
CA LYS A 43 -8.88 10.96 2.21
C LYS A 43 -10.05 10.25 2.86
N ILE A 44 -10.12 8.94 2.69
CA ILE A 44 -11.18 8.09 3.20
C ILE A 44 -10.63 7.28 4.35
N LEU A 45 -11.31 7.34 5.50
CA LEU A 45 -10.99 6.54 6.68
C LEU A 45 -12.09 5.50 6.88
N TYR A 46 -11.67 4.28 7.15
CA TYR A 46 -12.56 3.18 7.45
C TYR A 46 -12.10 2.49 8.73
N ARG A 47 -13.05 2.19 9.62
CA ARG A 47 -12.80 1.43 10.83
C ARG A 47 -13.28 0.00 10.61
N THR A 48 -12.34 -0.94 10.68
CA THR A 48 -12.62 -2.34 10.39
C THR A 48 -13.51 -2.97 11.46
N SER A 49 -14.39 -3.87 11.03
CA SER A 49 -15.33 -4.55 11.92
C SER A 49 -14.65 -5.65 12.73
N LEU A 50 -13.64 -6.31 12.15
CA LEU A 50 -12.98 -7.46 12.75
C LEU A 50 -12.03 -7.04 13.89
N TYR A 51 -11.21 -6.01 13.67
CA TYR A 51 -10.16 -5.61 14.62
C TYR A 51 -10.34 -4.21 15.19
N ASN A 52 -11.33 -3.45 14.68
CA ASN A 52 -11.57 -2.06 15.05
C ASN A 52 -10.36 -1.15 14.74
N ASP A 53 -9.53 -1.54 13.78
CA ASP A 53 -8.39 -0.77 13.30
C ASP A 53 -8.84 0.32 12.32
N VAL A 54 -8.03 1.34 12.17
CA VAL A 54 -8.27 2.40 11.18
C VAL A 54 -7.42 2.13 9.94
N VAL A 55 -8.10 1.98 8.81
CA VAL A 55 -7.47 1.95 7.49
C VAL A 55 -7.80 3.24 6.77
N ARG A 56 -6.82 3.82 6.08
CA ARG A 56 -7.01 5.06 5.35
C ARG A 56 -6.45 5.01 3.94
N THR A 57 -7.10 5.74 3.03
CA THR A 57 -6.46 6.08 1.76
C THR A 57 -5.41 7.16 1.99
N PHE A 58 -4.33 7.10 1.22
CA PHE A 58 -3.27 8.09 1.30
C PHE A 58 -2.62 8.30 -0.06
N CYS A 59 -2.15 9.53 -0.32
CA CYS A 59 -1.40 9.89 -1.51
C CYS A 59 -2.04 9.36 -2.80
N MET A 60 -3.29 9.77 -3.05
CA MET A 60 -4.02 9.39 -4.26
C MET A 60 -3.47 10.13 -5.48
N ASN A 61 -3.20 9.37 -6.53
CA ASN A 61 -2.63 9.85 -7.78
C ASN A 61 -3.57 9.51 -8.95
N PRO A 62 -4.52 10.39 -9.29
CA PRO A 62 -5.35 10.21 -10.47
C PRO A 62 -4.50 10.19 -11.74
N TYR A 63 -4.76 9.22 -12.62
CA TYR A 63 -3.99 9.03 -13.86
C TYR A 63 -2.47 8.92 -13.64
N GLY A 64 -2.07 8.45 -12.46
CA GLY A 64 -0.68 8.39 -12.01
C GLY A 64 -0.01 7.06 -12.27
N TYR A 65 1.21 6.96 -11.80
CA TYR A 65 2.08 5.78 -11.89
C TYR A 65 2.43 5.28 -10.50
N VAL A 66 2.49 3.98 -10.34
CA VAL A 66 3.12 3.37 -9.17
C VAL A 66 4.63 3.45 -9.38
N VAL A 67 5.37 3.83 -8.34
CA VAL A 67 6.82 3.98 -8.38
C VAL A 67 7.47 3.25 -7.22
N ALA A 68 8.71 2.83 -7.41
CA ALA A 68 9.54 2.26 -6.35
C ALA A 68 10.43 3.37 -5.76
N GLU A 69 10.56 3.37 -4.43
CA GLU A 69 11.46 4.25 -3.69
C GLU A 69 12.53 3.41 -2.99
N ASN A 70 13.75 3.89 -2.97
CA ASN A 70 14.86 3.24 -2.27
C ASN A 70 15.37 4.16 -1.14
N THR A 71 15.20 3.71 0.09
CA THR A 71 15.73 4.39 1.28
C THR A 71 16.66 3.44 2.02
N ASP A 72 17.93 3.76 2.06
CA ASP A 72 18.98 2.97 2.72
C ASP A 72 19.01 1.48 2.27
N GLY A 73 18.77 1.22 0.98
CA GLY A 73 18.77 -0.11 0.41
C GLY A 73 17.46 -0.89 0.59
N ILE A 74 16.47 -0.31 1.26
CA ILE A 74 15.13 -0.88 1.38
C ILE A 74 14.23 -0.26 0.32
N ILE A 75 13.65 -1.10 -0.54
CA ILE A 75 12.76 -0.68 -1.60
C ILE A 75 11.32 -0.76 -1.10
N THR A 76 10.63 0.36 -1.12
CA THR A 76 9.20 0.52 -0.83
C THR A 76 8.46 0.99 -2.07
N VAL A 77 7.14 1.03 -2.01
CA VAL A 77 6.30 1.50 -3.10
C VAL A 77 5.69 2.85 -2.76
N ASN A 78 5.54 3.69 -3.77
CA ASN A 78 4.84 4.98 -3.69
C ASN A 78 4.08 5.26 -4.99
N GLY A 79 3.52 6.45 -5.15
CA GLY A 79 2.82 6.89 -6.35
C GLY A 79 3.28 8.25 -6.82
N HIS A 80 3.12 8.49 -8.12
CA HIS A 80 3.45 9.74 -8.76
C HIS A 80 2.45 10.07 -9.86
N SER A 81 2.10 11.34 -10.02
CA SER A 81 1.28 11.82 -11.13
C SER A 81 1.96 12.98 -11.84
N TYR A 82 1.70 13.09 -13.14
CA TYR A 82 2.21 14.19 -13.96
C TYR A 82 1.14 15.26 -14.15
N ARG A 83 1.54 16.51 -14.12
CA ARG A 83 0.67 17.64 -14.41
C ARG A 83 0.23 17.69 -15.88
N ASP A 84 1.12 17.26 -16.79
CA ASP A 84 0.83 17.22 -18.23
C ASP A 84 -0.09 16.03 -18.55
N PRO A 85 -1.32 16.27 -19.07
CA PRO A 85 -2.23 15.20 -19.44
C PRO A 85 -1.67 14.20 -20.48
N LYS A 86 -0.69 14.62 -21.28
CA LYS A 86 -0.04 13.72 -22.25
C LYS A 86 0.79 12.62 -21.57
N MET A 87 1.16 12.84 -20.32
CA MET A 87 1.92 11.90 -19.50
C MET A 87 1.03 11.07 -18.58
N HIS A 88 -0.29 11.22 -18.67
CA HIS A 88 -1.22 10.47 -17.83
C HIS A 88 -1.22 8.99 -18.16
N SER A 89 -1.27 8.15 -17.12
CA SER A 89 -1.58 6.73 -17.27
C SER A 89 -3.09 6.52 -17.44
N LYS A 90 -3.50 5.25 -17.62
CA LYS A 90 -4.92 4.88 -17.62
C LYS A 90 -5.43 4.47 -16.23
N ASN A 91 -4.61 4.59 -15.20
CA ASN A 91 -4.89 4.09 -13.87
C ASN A 91 -4.86 5.23 -12.83
N THR A 92 -5.58 5.01 -11.75
CA THR A 92 -5.44 5.75 -10.49
C THR A 92 -4.77 4.84 -9.48
N ASN A 93 -3.85 5.37 -8.69
CA ASN A 93 -3.24 4.61 -7.61
C ASN A 93 -3.27 5.41 -6.30
N PHE A 94 -3.29 4.70 -5.18
CA PHE A 94 -3.27 5.25 -3.82
C PHE A 94 -2.82 4.19 -2.83
N ALA A 95 -2.32 4.61 -1.67
CA ALA A 95 -2.02 3.71 -0.59
C ALA A 95 -3.28 3.34 0.21
N LEU A 96 -3.34 2.11 0.70
CA LEU A 96 -4.18 1.67 1.81
C LEU A 96 -3.27 1.36 2.99
N LEU A 97 -3.33 2.20 4.02
CA LEU A 97 -2.46 2.13 5.19
C LEU A 97 -3.25 1.77 6.43
N VAL A 98 -2.78 0.75 7.15
CA VAL A 98 -3.28 0.34 8.45
C VAL A 98 -2.39 0.97 9.51
N SER A 99 -2.99 1.76 10.41
CA SER A 99 -2.28 2.44 11.48
C SER A 99 -2.10 1.53 12.69
N SER A 100 -0.87 1.17 12.98
CA SER A 100 -0.50 0.36 14.15
C SER A 100 0.13 1.21 15.23
N LYS A 101 -0.47 1.19 16.44
CA LYS A 101 0.07 1.87 17.62
C LYS A 101 0.93 0.91 18.42
N PHE A 102 2.09 1.39 18.80
CA PHE A 102 3.01 0.66 19.68
C PHE A 102 2.90 1.24 21.09
N THR A 103 2.33 0.46 22.00
CA THR A 103 2.22 0.76 23.42
C THR A 103 3.08 -0.22 24.22
N GLU A 104 3.50 0.15 25.42
CA GLU A 104 4.24 -0.75 26.30
C GLU A 104 3.66 -2.19 26.31
N PRO A 105 4.48 -3.23 26.21
CA PRO A 105 5.95 -3.24 26.16
C PRO A 105 6.55 -3.18 24.74
N PHE A 106 5.77 -2.85 23.72
CA PHE A 106 6.23 -2.84 22.32
C PHE A 106 6.99 -1.56 21.99
N HIS A 107 8.11 -1.72 21.29
CA HIS A 107 9.02 -0.65 20.90
C HIS A 107 9.35 -0.72 19.40
N GLU A 108 10.10 0.26 18.91
CA GLU A 108 10.72 0.26 17.60
C GLU A 108 9.73 0.21 16.41
N PRO A 109 8.67 1.05 16.35
CA PRO A 109 7.70 1.01 15.27
C PRO A 109 8.34 1.23 13.88
N LEU A 110 9.34 2.11 13.76
CA LEU A 110 10.06 2.35 12.51
C LEU A 110 10.84 1.12 12.03
N GLN A 111 11.51 0.42 12.96
CA GLN A 111 12.24 -0.81 12.64
C GLN A 111 11.28 -1.92 12.24
N TYR A 112 10.12 -1.99 12.86
CA TYR A 112 9.08 -2.94 12.48
C TYR A 112 8.63 -2.74 11.04
N GLY A 113 8.31 -1.51 10.63
CA GLY A 113 7.97 -1.18 9.24
C GLY A 113 9.09 -1.51 8.25
N LYS A 114 10.34 -1.10 8.58
CA LYS A 114 11.54 -1.44 7.77
C LYS A 114 11.71 -2.94 7.59
N ARG A 115 11.49 -3.75 8.64
CA ARG A 115 11.60 -5.21 8.57
C ARG A 115 10.55 -5.82 7.65
N ILE A 116 9.30 -5.37 7.74
CA ILE A 116 8.24 -5.84 6.84
C ILE A 116 8.57 -5.51 5.39
N ALA A 117 9.03 -4.28 5.09
CA ALA A 117 9.46 -3.91 3.75
C ALA A 117 10.64 -4.77 3.27
N SER A 118 11.59 -5.10 4.16
CA SER A 118 12.74 -5.95 3.82
C SER A 118 12.33 -7.38 3.44
N PHE A 119 11.25 -7.94 4.00
CA PHE A 119 10.73 -9.25 3.57
C PHE A 119 10.24 -9.23 2.13
N SER A 120 9.54 -8.15 1.71
CA SER A 120 9.15 -7.97 0.30
C SER A 120 10.37 -7.98 -0.62
N ASN A 121 11.42 -7.25 -0.25
CA ASN A 121 12.66 -7.17 -1.02
C ASN A 121 13.39 -8.52 -1.09
N MET A 122 13.43 -9.24 0.01
CA MET A 122 14.04 -10.57 0.05
C MET A 122 13.32 -11.56 -0.87
N LEU A 123 11.99 -11.55 -0.89
CA LEU A 123 11.18 -12.48 -1.68
C LEU A 123 11.11 -12.09 -3.17
N GLY A 124 11.03 -10.80 -3.49
CA GLY A 124 10.79 -10.32 -4.84
C GLY A 124 11.95 -9.58 -5.48
N GLY A 125 13.05 -9.37 -4.77
CA GLY A 125 14.14 -8.50 -5.22
C GLY A 125 13.77 -7.01 -5.24
N GLY A 126 12.64 -6.64 -4.62
CA GLY A 126 12.08 -5.29 -4.58
C GLY A 126 10.60 -5.31 -4.25
N VAL A 127 9.80 -4.58 -5.03
CA VAL A 127 8.35 -4.51 -4.86
C VAL A 127 7.68 -5.80 -5.36
N LEU A 128 6.79 -6.36 -4.56
CA LEU A 128 5.88 -7.43 -4.97
C LEU A 128 4.57 -6.83 -5.49
N VAL A 129 3.95 -7.51 -6.47
CA VAL A 129 2.60 -7.19 -6.94
C VAL A 129 1.70 -8.41 -6.88
N GLN A 130 0.49 -8.25 -6.39
CA GLN A 130 -0.52 -9.31 -6.33
C GLN A 130 -1.87 -8.78 -6.81
N ARG A 131 -2.60 -9.59 -7.60
CA ARG A 131 -3.98 -9.30 -7.96
C ARG A 131 -4.88 -9.55 -6.75
N PHE A 132 -5.83 -8.66 -6.51
CA PHE A 132 -6.78 -8.79 -5.39
C PHE A 132 -7.53 -10.13 -5.39
N GLY A 133 -8.01 -10.56 -6.55
CA GLY A 133 -8.70 -11.85 -6.67
C GLY A 133 -7.81 -13.07 -6.39
N ASP A 134 -6.50 -12.96 -6.52
CA ASP A 134 -5.56 -14.01 -6.13
C ASP A 134 -5.31 -13.98 -4.62
N LEU A 135 -5.17 -12.78 -4.03
CA LEU A 135 -5.03 -12.61 -2.58
C LEU A 135 -6.23 -13.21 -1.81
N VAL A 136 -7.46 -12.85 -2.21
CA VAL A 136 -8.70 -13.36 -1.58
C VAL A 136 -8.83 -14.89 -1.71
N LYS A 137 -8.27 -15.46 -2.77
CA LYS A 137 -8.24 -16.93 -2.98
C LYS A 137 -7.06 -17.61 -2.28
N GLY A 138 -6.27 -16.88 -1.49
CA GLY A 138 -5.12 -17.41 -0.77
C GLY A 138 -4.07 -18.01 -1.69
N ARG A 139 -3.80 -17.39 -2.84
CA ARG A 139 -2.82 -17.90 -3.80
C ARG A 139 -1.94 -16.80 -4.39
N ARG A 140 -0.71 -17.14 -4.70
CA ARG A 140 0.25 -16.26 -5.36
C ARG A 140 -0.24 -15.84 -6.75
N THR A 141 -0.10 -14.57 -7.11
CA THR A 141 -0.12 -14.13 -8.50
C THR A 141 1.16 -14.58 -9.21
N ASN A 142 1.04 -15.02 -10.44
CA ASN A 142 2.17 -15.36 -11.30
C ASN A 142 2.10 -14.56 -12.61
N GLU A 143 3.18 -14.58 -13.38
CA GLU A 143 3.26 -13.83 -14.64
C GLU A 143 2.13 -14.12 -15.61
N LYS A 144 1.74 -15.41 -15.74
CA LYS A 144 0.65 -15.82 -16.65
C LYS A 144 -0.69 -15.18 -16.27
N ARG A 145 -0.97 -15.02 -14.96
CA ARG A 145 -2.16 -14.33 -14.47
C ARG A 145 -2.04 -12.83 -14.61
N MET A 146 -0.83 -12.29 -14.36
CA MET A 146 -0.57 -10.85 -14.52
C MET A 146 -0.73 -10.41 -15.97
N LEU A 147 -0.23 -11.17 -16.93
CA LEU A 147 -0.41 -10.88 -18.37
C LEU A 147 -1.89 -10.84 -18.78
N LYS A 148 -2.75 -11.66 -18.15
CA LYS A 148 -4.20 -11.70 -18.41
C LYS A 148 -4.99 -10.65 -17.61
N SER A 149 -4.37 -9.95 -16.69
CA SER A 149 -5.03 -8.92 -15.90
C SER A 149 -5.59 -7.81 -16.77
N PHE A 150 -6.82 -7.37 -16.47
CA PHE A 150 -7.44 -6.22 -17.13
C PHE A 150 -6.68 -4.94 -16.75
N THR A 151 -6.44 -4.73 -15.46
CA THR A 151 -5.59 -3.63 -15.00
C THR A 151 -4.14 -3.92 -15.35
N LYS A 152 -3.55 -3.06 -16.18
CA LYS A 152 -2.14 -3.20 -16.57
C LYS A 152 -1.26 -2.43 -15.59
N PRO A 153 -0.24 -3.10 -15.02
CA PRO A 153 0.65 -2.45 -14.05
C PRO A 153 1.43 -1.29 -14.66
N THR A 154 1.52 -0.17 -13.95
CA THR A 154 2.39 0.95 -14.34
C THR A 154 3.80 0.80 -13.79
N LEU A 155 4.00 -0.02 -12.76
CA LEU A 155 5.32 -0.41 -12.25
C LEU A 155 5.62 -1.86 -12.61
N SER A 156 6.81 -2.11 -13.17
CA SER A 156 7.34 -3.47 -13.30
C SER A 156 7.74 -3.99 -11.91
N ALA A 157 6.94 -4.88 -11.35
CA ALA A 157 7.14 -5.47 -10.04
C ALA A 157 7.03 -7.00 -10.12
N THR A 158 7.56 -7.71 -9.14
CA THR A 158 7.57 -9.18 -9.11
C THR A 158 6.19 -9.71 -8.70
N PRO A 159 5.50 -10.49 -9.57
CA PRO A 159 4.26 -11.14 -9.17
C PRO A 159 4.46 -12.09 -8.00
N GLY A 160 3.74 -11.87 -6.91
CA GLY A 160 4.02 -12.56 -5.65
C GLY A 160 2.78 -12.85 -4.80
N ASP A 161 3.04 -13.04 -3.52
CA ASP A 161 2.05 -13.30 -2.48
C ASP A 161 2.33 -12.41 -1.26
N LEU A 162 1.48 -11.41 -1.07
CA LEU A 162 1.60 -10.44 0.02
C LEU A 162 1.32 -11.07 1.40
N SER A 163 0.67 -12.24 1.44
CA SER A 163 0.44 -12.96 2.70
C SER A 163 1.72 -13.53 3.33
N LEU A 164 2.81 -13.61 2.55
CA LEU A 164 4.13 -13.99 3.05
C LEU A 164 4.91 -12.81 3.66
N VAL A 165 4.39 -11.60 3.49
CA VAL A 165 5.08 -10.36 3.90
C VAL A 165 4.30 -9.60 4.96
N LEU A 166 3.04 -9.31 4.69
CA LEU A 166 2.20 -8.53 5.59
C LEU A 166 1.60 -9.40 6.69
N PRO A 167 1.54 -8.92 7.93
CA PRO A 167 0.82 -9.60 9.00
C PRO A 167 -0.64 -9.84 8.61
N LYS A 168 -1.17 -11.00 9.04
CA LYS A 168 -2.56 -11.38 8.74
C LYS A 168 -3.56 -10.28 9.08
N ARG A 169 -3.42 -9.63 10.25
CA ARG A 169 -4.30 -8.54 10.68
C ARG A 169 -4.33 -7.40 9.68
N HIS A 170 -3.16 -6.96 9.17
CA HIS A 170 -3.10 -5.90 8.16
C HIS A 170 -3.76 -6.31 6.84
N LEU A 171 -3.59 -7.57 6.42
CA LEU A 171 -4.23 -8.07 5.21
C LEU A 171 -5.75 -8.13 5.34
N ASP A 172 -6.25 -8.62 6.47
CA ASP A 172 -7.70 -8.68 6.73
C ASP A 172 -8.30 -7.27 6.71
N ASP A 173 -7.65 -6.31 7.35
CA ASP A 173 -8.06 -4.91 7.38
C ASP A 173 -8.07 -4.27 5.99
N ILE A 174 -7.03 -4.52 5.19
CA ILE A 174 -6.94 -4.03 3.81
C ILE A 174 -8.04 -4.66 2.94
N ILE A 175 -8.28 -5.97 3.05
CA ILE A 175 -9.33 -6.66 2.31
C ILE A 175 -10.70 -6.09 2.67
N GLU A 176 -10.98 -5.87 3.95
CA GLU A 176 -12.25 -5.29 4.42
C GLU A 176 -12.43 -3.86 3.87
N MET A 177 -11.37 -3.03 3.92
CA MET A 177 -11.38 -1.68 3.33
C MET A 177 -11.64 -1.70 1.82
N ILE A 178 -11.05 -2.63 1.07
CA ILE A 178 -11.29 -2.75 -0.38
C ILE A 178 -12.77 -3.03 -0.67
N TYR A 179 -13.40 -3.93 0.07
CA TYR A 179 -14.84 -4.18 -0.07
C TYR A 179 -15.70 -2.99 0.38
N ALA A 180 -15.26 -2.25 1.39
CA ALA A 180 -15.96 -1.02 1.79
C ALA A 180 -15.87 0.06 0.72
N LEU A 181 -14.70 0.24 0.11
CA LEU A 181 -14.49 1.18 -1.00
C LEU A 181 -15.29 0.81 -2.25
N ASP A 182 -15.49 -0.49 -2.53
CA ASP A 182 -16.28 -0.94 -3.68
C ASP A 182 -17.73 -0.46 -3.64
N LYS A 183 -18.27 -0.15 -2.46
CA LYS A 183 -19.61 0.40 -2.30
C LYS A 183 -19.74 1.84 -2.80
N ILE A 184 -18.65 2.61 -2.75
CA ILE A 184 -18.59 4.01 -3.16
C ILE A 184 -17.86 4.22 -4.48
N ALA A 185 -17.01 3.27 -4.86
CA ALA A 185 -16.27 3.24 -6.11
C ALA A 185 -16.38 1.83 -6.73
N PRO A 186 -17.50 1.50 -7.38
CA PRO A 186 -17.74 0.17 -7.94
C PRO A 186 -16.64 -0.26 -8.92
N GLY A 187 -16.10 -1.44 -8.72
CA GLY A 187 -14.93 -1.95 -9.45
C GLY A 187 -13.64 -1.95 -8.63
N MET A 188 -13.65 -1.34 -7.44
CA MET A 188 -12.50 -1.38 -6.52
C MET A 188 -12.16 -2.81 -6.07
N ALA A 189 -13.15 -3.65 -5.78
CA ALA A 189 -12.97 -5.07 -5.41
C ALA A 189 -12.89 -6.01 -6.61
N ASN A 190 -12.56 -5.50 -7.80
CA ASN A 190 -12.35 -6.34 -8.97
C ASN A 190 -11.16 -7.29 -8.75
N ALA A 191 -11.25 -8.51 -9.29
CA ALA A 191 -10.17 -9.49 -9.19
C ALA A 191 -8.84 -9.01 -9.79
N ASP A 192 -8.89 -8.05 -10.72
CA ASP A 192 -7.74 -7.46 -11.40
C ASP A 192 -7.25 -6.13 -10.78
N THR A 193 -7.80 -5.72 -9.65
CA THR A 193 -7.20 -4.67 -8.82
C THR A 193 -5.81 -5.12 -8.38
N LEU A 194 -4.81 -4.27 -8.58
CA LEU A 194 -3.42 -4.59 -8.27
C LEU A 194 -3.03 -4.02 -6.90
N LEU A 195 -2.33 -4.84 -6.13
CA LEU A 195 -1.82 -4.50 -4.81
C LEU A 195 -0.31 -4.65 -4.83
N TYR A 196 0.41 -3.59 -4.53
CA TYR A 196 1.87 -3.57 -4.46
C TYR A 196 2.32 -3.48 -3.00
N GLY A 197 3.25 -4.28 -2.63
CA GLY A 197 3.81 -4.28 -1.26
C GLY A 197 5.32 -4.06 -1.24
N VAL A 198 5.76 -3.31 -0.29
CA VAL A 198 5.07 -2.75 0.88
C VAL A 198 5.14 -1.23 0.81
N GLU A 199 4.09 -0.55 1.27
CA GLU A 199 4.12 0.88 1.58
C GLU A 199 4.21 1.07 3.11
N VAL A 200 5.17 1.91 3.58
CA VAL A 200 5.45 2.18 5.00
C VAL A 200 5.58 3.66 5.23
#